data_2667fd9a025c1266d176b4487df14276
#
_entry.id   2667fd9a025c1266d176b4487df14276
#
_cell.length_a   1.000
_cell.length_b   1.000
_cell.length_c   1.000
_cell.angle_alpha   90.00
_cell.angle_beta   90.00
_cell.angle_gamma   90.00
#
_symmetry.space_group_name_H-M   'P 1'
#
loop_
_entity.id
_entity.type
_entity.pdbx_description
1 polymer ?
#
loop_
_entity_poly.entity_id
_entity_poly.type
_entity_poly.pdbx_seq_one_letter_code
_entity_poly.pdbx_strand_id
1 'polypeptide(L)'
;MTKRPNVIWILGDQFRAQALQSNGDPNSRTPNLTRAEVNGTSFLGHVSGFPLCCPFRGSMLTSRYPHHCVPGHEYPLPEGQPTIADVFNQNGYHTGYFGKWHLGGWHERDGKPVHAS
;
A
#
# COMPACT_ATOMS: atom_id res chain seq x y z
N MET A 1 14.89 -15.10 -24.12
CA MET A 1 13.81 -14.83 -23.13
C MET A 1 14.26 -13.68 -22.24
N THR A 2 13.58 -12.57 -22.25
CA THR A 2 13.88 -11.44 -21.35
C THR A 2 13.61 -11.88 -19.91
N LYS A 3 14.63 -11.80 -19.07
CA LYS A 3 14.53 -12.14 -17.64
C LYS A 3 13.58 -11.13 -16.97
N ARG A 4 12.49 -11.62 -16.39
CA ARG A 4 11.54 -10.75 -15.66
C ARG A 4 12.21 -10.21 -14.41
N PRO A 5 12.10 -8.89 -14.12
CA PRO A 5 12.68 -8.32 -12.92
C PRO A 5 11.90 -8.75 -11.67
N ASN A 6 12.58 -8.85 -10.54
CA ASN A 6 11.90 -8.89 -9.25
C ASN A 6 11.32 -7.51 -8.95
N VAL A 7 10.14 -7.48 -8.35
CA VAL A 7 9.46 -6.24 -7.94
C VAL A 7 9.36 -6.22 -6.41
N ILE A 8 9.87 -5.19 -5.79
CA ILE A 8 9.76 -4.96 -4.36
C ILE A 8 8.97 -3.66 -4.16
N TRP A 9 7.84 -3.77 -3.48
CA TRP A 9 7.01 -2.64 -3.11
C TRP A 9 7.13 -2.37 -1.61
N ILE A 10 7.73 -1.25 -1.25
CA ILE A 10 7.95 -0.84 0.14
C ILE A 10 6.97 0.27 0.49
N LEU A 11 6.21 0.06 1.56
CA LEU A 11 5.20 1.00 2.04
C LEU A 11 5.53 1.45 3.47
N GLY A 12 5.69 2.74 3.66
CA GLY A 12 5.75 3.35 4.99
C GLY A 12 4.34 3.68 5.50
N ASP A 13 3.94 3.10 6.65
CA ASP A 13 2.67 3.46 7.28
C ASP A 13 2.79 4.82 7.98
N GLN A 14 1.82 5.69 7.77
CA GLN A 14 1.78 7.06 8.33
C GLN A 14 3.08 7.87 8.08
N PHE A 15 3.73 7.63 6.95
CA PHE A 15 4.98 8.26 6.58
C PHE A 15 4.71 9.54 5.78
N ARG A 16 4.92 10.69 6.40
CA ARG A 16 4.74 11.99 5.75
C ARG A 16 5.95 12.34 4.87
N ALA A 17 5.72 13.00 3.75
CA ALA A 17 6.76 13.40 2.81
C ALA A 17 7.85 14.26 3.45
N GLN A 18 7.49 15.13 4.39
CA GLN A 18 8.43 16.00 5.11
C GLN A 18 9.43 15.24 5.99
N ALA A 19 9.16 13.97 6.34
CA ALA A 19 10.07 13.16 7.15
C ALA A 19 11.27 12.58 6.35
N LEU A 20 11.41 12.96 5.09
CA LEU A 20 12.58 12.63 4.27
C LEU A 20 13.64 13.71 4.39
N GLN A 21 14.92 13.28 4.56
CA GLN A 21 16.06 14.19 4.54
C GLN A 21 16.12 15.00 3.23
N SER A 22 15.86 14.37 2.10
CA SER A 22 15.81 15.01 0.77
C SER A 22 14.72 16.08 0.66
N ASN A 23 13.65 15.99 1.47
CA ASN A 23 12.59 16.99 1.51
C ASN A 23 12.82 18.06 2.58
N GLY A 24 14.02 18.12 3.15
CA GLY A 24 14.48 19.22 4.01
C GLY A 24 14.19 19.03 5.52
N ASP A 25 13.84 17.84 5.99
CA ASP A 25 13.73 17.60 7.43
C ASP A 25 15.13 17.61 8.09
N PRO A 26 15.42 18.61 8.98
CA PRO A 26 16.73 18.71 9.60
C PRO A 26 17.01 17.63 10.64
N ASN A 27 15.97 16.94 11.14
CA ASN A 27 16.06 15.92 12.18
C ASN A 27 16.10 14.49 11.60
N SER A 28 15.81 14.36 10.32
CA SER A 28 15.69 13.07 9.64
C SER A 28 16.99 12.68 8.96
N ARG A 29 17.41 11.44 9.12
CA ARG A 29 18.54 10.83 8.42
C ARG A 29 18.07 9.63 7.61
N THR A 30 17.85 9.83 6.31
CA THR A 30 17.35 8.82 5.38
C THR A 30 18.29 8.59 4.19
N PRO A 31 19.58 8.24 4.43
CA PRO A 31 20.58 8.17 3.34
C PRO A 31 20.26 7.08 2.30
N ASN A 32 19.62 6.00 2.69
CA ASN A 32 19.24 4.93 1.76
C ASN A 32 18.08 5.34 0.86
N LEU A 33 17.09 6.10 1.38
CA LEU A 33 16.01 6.64 0.56
C LEU A 33 16.55 7.73 -0.38
N THR A 34 17.41 8.62 0.10
CA THR A 34 18.10 9.60 -0.75
C THR A 34 18.87 8.92 -1.88
N ARG A 35 19.57 7.80 -1.59
CA ARG A 35 20.24 7.03 -2.63
C ARG A 35 19.28 6.42 -3.63
N ALA A 36 18.12 5.97 -3.20
CA ALA A 36 17.08 5.45 -4.09
C ALA A 36 16.52 6.56 -4.99
N GLU A 37 16.32 7.76 -4.46
CA GLU A 37 15.88 8.94 -5.24
C GLU A 37 16.89 9.33 -6.32
N VAL A 38 18.17 9.35 -6.00
CA VAL A 38 19.24 9.69 -6.96
C VAL A 38 19.33 8.66 -8.10
N ASN A 39 19.02 7.39 -7.82
CA ASN A 39 19.08 6.31 -8.81
C ASN A 39 17.71 5.97 -9.43
N GLY A 40 16.67 6.72 -9.08
CA GLY A 40 15.30 6.46 -9.51
C GLY A 40 14.56 7.75 -9.88
N THR A 41 13.24 7.73 -9.63
CA THR A 41 12.38 8.90 -9.85
C THR A 41 11.63 9.23 -8.57
N SER A 42 11.68 10.46 -8.12
CA SER A 42 10.92 10.97 -6.98
C SER A 42 9.70 11.77 -7.44
N PHE A 43 8.53 11.45 -6.90
CA PHE A 43 7.27 12.11 -7.22
C PHE A 43 6.85 13.03 -6.07
N LEU A 44 7.34 14.26 -6.04
CA LEU A 44 7.15 15.20 -4.94
C LEU A 44 5.69 15.66 -4.76
N GLY A 45 4.91 15.68 -5.82
CA GLY A 45 3.51 16.08 -5.81
C GLY A 45 2.50 14.94 -5.67
N HIS A 46 2.96 13.73 -5.32
CA HIS A 46 2.06 12.59 -5.16
C HIS A 46 1.23 12.70 -3.89
N VAL A 47 -0.07 12.49 -4.01
CA VAL A 47 -1.02 12.57 -2.90
C VAL A 47 -1.89 11.32 -2.81
N SER A 48 -2.26 10.94 -1.59
CA SER A 48 -3.22 9.87 -1.37
C SER A 48 -4.64 10.36 -1.64
N GLY A 49 -5.43 9.58 -2.38
CA GLY A 49 -6.84 9.89 -2.60
C GLY A 49 -7.70 9.81 -1.33
N PHE A 50 -7.23 9.08 -0.32
CA PHE A 50 -7.82 9.02 1.01
C PHE A 50 -6.73 8.63 2.02
N PRO A 51 -6.19 9.58 2.81
CA PRO A 51 -5.00 9.37 3.64
C PRO A 51 -5.33 8.68 4.99
N LEU A 52 -6.09 7.59 4.95
CA LEU A 52 -6.33 6.67 6.06
C LEU A 52 -5.87 5.26 5.67
N CYS A 53 -5.49 4.46 6.66
CA CYS A 53 -4.84 3.17 6.46
C CYS A 53 -5.64 2.23 5.56
N CYS A 54 -6.89 1.91 5.90
CA CYS A 54 -7.70 0.94 5.16
C CYS A 54 -8.05 1.42 3.75
N PRO A 55 -8.61 2.63 3.54
CA PRO A 55 -8.92 3.14 2.20
C PRO A 55 -7.70 3.23 1.30
N PHE A 56 -6.57 3.72 1.83
CA PHE A 56 -5.33 3.80 1.08
C PHE A 56 -4.84 2.42 0.65
N ARG A 57 -4.81 1.45 1.58
CA ARG A 57 -4.34 0.08 1.31
C ARG A 57 -5.24 -0.62 0.30
N GLY A 58 -6.57 -0.48 0.44
CA GLY A 58 -7.52 -1.01 -0.51
C GLY A 58 -7.31 -0.45 -1.91
N SER A 59 -7.19 0.87 -2.03
CA SER A 59 -6.94 1.55 -3.30
C SER A 59 -5.61 1.12 -3.94
N MET A 60 -4.55 1.06 -3.13
CA MET A 60 -3.22 0.64 -3.57
C MET A 60 -3.21 -0.79 -4.13
N LEU A 61 -3.86 -1.74 -3.44
CA LEU A 61 -3.86 -3.14 -3.86
C LEU A 61 -4.78 -3.41 -5.06
N THR A 62 -5.90 -2.69 -5.17
CA THR A 62 -6.92 -2.94 -6.19
C THR A 62 -6.83 -2.02 -7.39
N SER A 63 -6.04 -0.95 -7.32
CA SER A 63 -6.00 0.14 -8.31
C SER A 63 -7.34 0.83 -8.53
N ARG A 64 -8.22 0.82 -7.51
CA ARG A 64 -9.53 1.47 -7.52
C ARG A 64 -9.55 2.66 -6.57
N TYR A 65 -10.43 3.61 -6.85
CA TYR A 65 -10.71 4.67 -5.88
C TYR A 65 -11.28 4.10 -4.59
N PRO A 66 -10.96 4.68 -3.42
CA PRO A 66 -11.39 4.14 -2.12
C PRO A 66 -12.89 3.85 -2.03
N HIS A 67 -13.73 4.73 -2.55
CA HIS A 67 -15.20 4.56 -2.53
C HIS A 67 -15.70 3.36 -3.38
N HIS A 68 -14.85 2.79 -4.22
CA HIS A 68 -15.16 1.59 -5.03
C HIS A 68 -14.54 0.30 -4.46
N CYS A 69 -13.73 0.39 -3.42
CA CYS A 69 -13.10 -0.78 -2.80
C CYS A 69 -13.21 -0.79 -1.27
N VAL A 70 -12.60 0.16 -0.58
CA VAL A 70 -12.58 0.29 0.88
C VAL A 70 -12.96 1.73 1.23
N PRO A 71 -14.25 2.04 1.39
CA PRO A 71 -14.74 3.42 1.44
C PRO A 71 -14.46 4.16 2.75
N GLY A 72 -13.97 3.47 3.77
CA GLY A 72 -13.71 4.06 5.07
C GLY A 72 -12.73 3.26 5.91
N HIS A 73 -12.48 3.77 7.11
CA HIS A 73 -11.65 3.09 8.08
C HIS A 73 -12.36 1.84 8.62
N GLU A 74 -11.59 0.79 8.93
CA GLU A 74 -12.11 -0.50 9.44
C GLU A 74 -13.04 -1.26 8.46
N TYR A 75 -13.15 -0.85 7.21
CA TYR A 75 -13.84 -1.64 6.19
C TYR A 75 -12.91 -2.74 5.65
N PRO A 76 -13.43 -3.98 5.47
CA PRO A 76 -12.67 -5.05 4.86
C PRO A 76 -12.49 -4.82 3.35
N LEU A 77 -11.46 -5.42 2.80
CA LEU A 77 -11.40 -5.60 1.35
C LEU A 77 -12.51 -6.57 0.93
N PRO A 78 -13.38 -6.23 -0.03
CA PRO A 78 -14.44 -7.12 -0.47
C PRO A 78 -13.88 -8.45 -1.01
N GLU A 79 -14.56 -9.55 -0.68
CA GLU A 79 -14.20 -10.87 -1.19
C GLU A 79 -14.26 -10.90 -2.73
N GLY A 80 -13.33 -11.61 -3.35
CA GLY A 80 -13.23 -11.72 -4.81
C GLY A 80 -12.77 -10.45 -5.52
N GLN A 81 -12.39 -9.41 -4.77
CA GLN A 81 -11.84 -8.19 -5.35
C GLN A 81 -10.44 -8.47 -5.91
N PRO A 82 -10.23 -8.35 -7.24
CA PRO A 82 -8.91 -8.53 -7.84
C PRO A 82 -7.89 -7.52 -7.30
N THR A 83 -6.69 -8.01 -7.05
CA THR A 83 -5.58 -7.23 -6.53
C THR A 83 -4.38 -7.26 -7.49
N ILE A 84 -3.41 -6.40 -7.24
CA ILE A 84 -2.13 -6.45 -7.97
C ILE A 84 -1.44 -7.80 -7.84
N ALA A 85 -1.61 -8.50 -6.70
CA ALA A 85 -1.05 -9.83 -6.50
C ALA A 85 -1.63 -10.86 -7.48
N ASP A 86 -2.93 -10.79 -7.78
CA ASP A 86 -3.58 -11.65 -8.75
C ASP A 86 -2.99 -11.45 -10.15
N VAL A 87 -2.78 -10.19 -10.53
CA VAL A 87 -2.16 -9.84 -11.82
C VAL A 87 -0.73 -10.37 -11.91
N PHE A 88 0.08 -10.21 -10.87
CA PHE A 88 1.44 -10.73 -10.83
C PHE A 88 1.46 -12.27 -10.91
N ASN A 89 0.61 -12.95 -10.14
CA ASN A 89 0.52 -14.41 -10.14
C ASN A 89 0.10 -14.95 -11.51
N GLN A 90 -0.90 -14.33 -12.16
CA GLN A 90 -1.32 -14.70 -13.53
C GLN A 90 -0.21 -14.52 -14.56
N ASN A 91 0.74 -13.64 -14.29
CA ASN A 91 1.92 -13.41 -15.13
C ASN A 91 3.15 -14.21 -14.68
N GLY A 92 3.00 -15.22 -13.83
CA GLY A 92 4.04 -16.16 -13.43
C GLY A 92 5.05 -15.61 -12.42
N TYR A 93 4.66 -14.62 -11.63
CA TYR A 93 5.38 -14.20 -10.43
C TYR A 93 4.90 -14.98 -9.21
N HIS A 94 5.75 -15.09 -8.21
CA HIS A 94 5.37 -15.48 -6.86
C HIS A 94 5.25 -14.21 -6.03
N THR A 95 4.11 -14.01 -5.39
CA THR A 95 3.85 -12.82 -4.58
C THR A 95 3.92 -13.16 -3.10
N GLY A 96 4.40 -12.20 -2.30
CA GLY A 96 4.42 -12.28 -0.84
C GLY A 96 4.06 -10.94 -0.24
N TYR A 97 3.33 -10.95 0.86
CA TYR A 97 2.97 -9.76 1.63
C TYR A 97 3.53 -9.89 3.05
N PHE A 98 4.18 -8.84 3.54
CA PHE A 98 4.80 -8.80 4.85
C PHE A 98 4.44 -7.51 5.56
N GLY A 99 4.02 -7.61 6.81
CA GLY A 99 3.68 -6.47 7.66
C GLY A 99 2.19 -6.20 7.78
N LYS A 100 1.84 -4.95 8.08
CA LYS A 100 0.46 -4.55 8.39
C LYS A 100 -0.48 -4.74 7.21
N TRP A 101 -1.50 -5.58 7.37
CA TRP A 101 -2.57 -5.80 6.39
C TRP A 101 -3.69 -4.77 6.53
N HIS A 102 -4.37 -4.74 7.65
CA HIS A 102 -5.43 -3.79 8.03
C HIS A 102 -6.57 -3.66 7.00
N LEU A 103 -6.89 -4.75 6.32
CA LEU A 103 -8.01 -4.86 5.38
C LEU A 103 -8.97 -6.00 5.74
N GLY A 104 -8.84 -6.53 6.97
CA GLY A 104 -9.74 -7.53 7.52
C GLY A 104 -11.08 -6.97 8.01
N GLY A 105 -11.12 -5.68 8.26
CA GLY A 105 -12.29 -4.98 8.79
C GLY A 105 -12.60 -5.30 10.25
N TRP A 106 -13.33 -4.40 10.87
CA TRP A 106 -14.06 -4.61 12.10
C TRP A 106 -15.53 -4.46 11.74
N HIS A 107 -16.19 -5.54 11.42
CA HIS A 107 -17.63 -5.51 11.19
C HIS A 107 -18.30 -6.52 12.11
N GLU A 108 -19.33 -6.07 12.78
CA GLU A 108 -20.34 -6.96 13.31
C GLU A 108 -21.13 -7.55 12.13
N ARG A 109 -20.93 -8.82 11.85
CA ARG A 109 -21.85 -9.60 11.05
C ARG A 109 -22.73 -10.36 12.02
N ASP A 110 -24.02 -10.07 12.06
CA ASP A 110 -24.99 -10.71 12.95
C ASP A 110 -24.67 -10.54 14.47
N GLY A 111 -24.14 -9.37 14.86
CA GLY A 111 -23.79 -9.08 16.26
C GLY A 111 -22.53 -9.78 16.76
N LYS A 112 -21.70 -10.32 15.88
CA LYS A 112 -20.41 -10.92 16.21
C LYS A 112 -19.27 -10.22 15.50
N PRO A 113 -18.15 -9.91 16.19
CA PRO A 113 -16.98 -9.35 15.53
C PRO A 113 -16.39 -10.38 14.55
N VAL A 114 -16.30 -10.01 13.27
CA VAL A 114 -15.62 -10.83 12.26
C VAL A 114 -14.16 -10.40 12.23
N HIS A 115 -13.29 -11.20 12.81
CA HIS A 115 -11.86 -11.10 12.60
C HIS A 115 -11.52 -11.82 11.29
N ALA A 116 -11.18 -11.08 10.24
CA ALA A 116 -10.51 -11.69 9.12
C ALA A 116 -9.04 -11.90 9.52
N SER A 117 -8.63 -13.15 9.59
CA SER A 117 -7.27 -13.63 9.77
C SER A 117 -6.35 -13.21 8.62
#